data_f9ce30bb619af35b98418d0b43d7ebaa
#
_entry.id   f9ce30bb619af35b98418d0b43d7ebaa
#
_cell.length_a   1.000
_cell.length_b   1.000
_cell.length_c   1.000
_cell.angle_alpha   90.00
_cell.angle_beta   90.00
_cell.angle_gamma   90.00
#
_symmetry.space_group_name_H-M   'P 1'
#
loop_
_entity.id
_entity.type
_entity.pdbx_description
1 polymer ?
#
loop_
_entity_poly.entity_id
_entity_poly.type
_entity_poly.pdbx_seq_one_letter_code
_entity_poly.pdbx_strand_id
1 'polypeptide(L)'
;MWVKICGWNDPAILKESLTHGVPDAIGLNFYAKSPRLVRTPDAIQLRRLLPPTVDLVGVFVNHTPTQIRKAVIDAGLTHIQLHGNEPPAFLQHFSDLKIIRVYRLSSPSLEPIKQDLAAMAHMKVRPWACLVDAWDTNEFGGTGKLAPWAALSEWKAEWPRLILAGGLTPDNVGEAIRTVRPFGVDTASGVEVERGRKSPELVGQFLTAARAVPAE
;
A
#
# COMPACT_ATOMS: atom_id res chain seq x y z
N MET A 1 9.72 -0.32 11.17
CA MET A 1 9.00 -0.84 9.96
C MET A 1 7.67 -0.13 9.85
N TRP A 2 7.35 0.50 8.72
CA TRP A 2 6.04 1.11 8.46
C TRP A 2 5.09 0.04 7.91
N VAL A 3 3.92 -0.15 8.53
CA VAL A 3 2.97 -1.22 8.18
C VAL A 3 1.63 -0.62 7.78
N LYS A 4 1.19 -0.91 6.54
CA LYS A 4 -0.11 -0.50 6.02
C LYS A 4 -1.03 -1.71 5.86
N ILE A 5 -2.27 -1.55 6.31
CA ILE A 5 -3.37 -2.50 6.01
C ILE A 5 -4.34 -1.82 5.05
N CYS A 6 -4.47 -2.37 3.86
CA CYS A 6 -5.20 -1.75 2.75
C CYS A 6 -6.62 -2.33 2.57
N GLY A 7 -7.57 -1.49 2.13
CA GLY A 7 -8.90 -1.92 1.73
C GLY A 7 -9.91 -2.04 2.87
N TRP A 8 -9.89 -1.08 3.78
CA TRP A 8 -10.91 -0.95 4.83
C TRP A 8 -12.19 -0.32 4.29
N ASN A 9 -13.32 -0.92 4.63
CA ASN A 9 -14.65 -0.46 4.24
C ASN A 9 -15.72 -0.69 5.32
N ASP A 10 -15.35 -1.29 6.46
CA ASP A 10 -16.22 -1.59 7.59
C ASP A 10 -15.69 -0.97 8.89
N PRO A 11 -16.37 0.05 9.45
CA PRO A 11 -15.94 0.69 10.70
C PRO A 11 -15.99 -0.22 11.92
N ALA A 12 -16.89 -1.19 11.98
CA ALA A 12 -17.00 -2.10 13.13
C ALA A 12 -15.81 -3.05 13.18
N ILE A 13 -15.45 -3.63 12.02
CA ILE A 13 -14.27 -4.50 11.89
C ILE A 13 -12.99 -3.71 12.15
N LEU A 14 -12.88 -2.45 11.67
CA LEU A 14 -11.72 -1.62 11.98
C LEU A 14 -11.59 -1.39 13.50
N LYS A 15 -12.69 -1.01 14.17
CA LYS A 15 -12.68 -0.77 15.62
C LYS A 15 -12.20 -1.99 16.40
N GLU A 16 -12.67 -3.18 16.04
CA GLU A 16 -12.24 -4.43 16.64
C GLU A 16 -10.76 -4.72 16.33
N SER A 17 -10.33 -4.57 15.08
CA SER A 17 -8.94 -4.80 14.67
C SER A 17 -7.93 -3.92 15.42
N LEU A 18 -8.30 -2.68 15.75
CA LEU A 18 -7.45 -1.78 16.54
C LEU A 18 -7.17 -2.28 17.96
N THR A 19 -7.97 -3.20 18.50
CA THR A 19 -7.70 -3.85 19.80
C THR A 19 -6.59 -4.91 19.69
N HIS A 20 -6.34 -5.44 18.50
CA HIS A 20 -5.27 -6.41 18.21
C HIS A 20 -3.96 -5.73 17.79
N GLY A 21 -3.99 -4.44 17.51
CA GLY A 21 -2.82 -3.65 17.15
C GLY A 21 -3.18 -2.48 16.23
N VAL A 22 -2.39 -1.41 16.30
CA VAL A 22 -2.59 -0.20 15.50
C VAL A 22 -1.58 -0.21 14.34
N PRO A 23 -2.01 -0.24 13.06
CA PRO A 23 -1.09 -0.09 11.92
C PRO A 23 -0.58 1.35 11.82
N ASP A 24 0.53 1.55 11.09
CA ASP A 24 1.05 2.89 10.82
C ASP A 24 0.20 3.61 9.77
N ALA A 25 -0.46 2.85 8.90
CA ALA A 25 -1.39 3.39 7.90
C ALA A 25 -2.54 2.44 7.59
N ILE A 26 -3.68 3.01 7.20
CA ILE A 26 -4.77 2.26 6.56
C ILE A 26 -5.04 2.76 5.15
N GLY A 27 -5.45 1.85 4.26
CA GLY A 27 -5.82 2.17 2.88
C GLY A 27 -7.33 2.15 2.67
N LEU A 28 -7.87 3.20 2.08
CA LEU A 28 -9.26 3.37 1.66
C LEU A 28 -9.34 3.33 0.14
N ASN A 29 -10.08 2.37 -0.41
CA ASN A 29 -10.14 2.17 -1.85
C ASN A 29 -11.35 2.90 -2.45
N PHE A 30 -11.10 3.91 -3.31
CA PHE A 30 -12.13 4.70 -3.99
C PHE A 30 -12.47 4.18 -5.40
N TYR A 31 -11.85 3.08 -5.85
CA TYR A 31 -12.11 2.51 -7.17
C TYR A 31 -13.44 1.75 -7.20
N ALA A 32 -14.38 2.21 -8.04
CA ALA A 32 -15.77 1.70 -8.08
C ALA A 32 -15.91 0.20 -8.37
N LYS A 33 -14.93 -0.41 -9.06
CA LYS A 33 -14.95 -1.85 -9.38
C LYS A 33 -14.27 -2.71 -8.30
N SER A 34 -13.76 -2.09 -7.23
CA SER A 34 -13.11 -2.82 -6.14
C SER A 34 -14.13 -3.45 -5.19
N PRO A 35 -13.95 -4.71 -4.77
CA PRO A 35 -14.75 -5.30 -3.69
C PRO A 35 -14.48 -4.62 -2.33
N ARG A 36 -13.42 -3.81 -2.26
CA ARG A 36 -13.01 -3.03 -1.09
C ARG A 36 -13.36 -1.55 -1.22
N LEU A 37 -14.31 -1.23 -2.13
CA LEU A 37 -14.76 0.15 -2.31
C LEU A 37 -15.29 0.70 -0.98
N VAL A 38 -14.81 1.90 -0.62
CA VAL A 38 -15.33 2.68 0.49
C VAL A 38 -16.10 3.90 -0.04
N ARG A 39 -17.24 4.20 0.55
CA ARG A 39 -17.97 5.44 0.27
C ARG A 39 -17.49 6.55 1.18
N THR A 40 -17.62 7.79 0.75
CA THR A 40 -17.15 8.95 1.54
C THR A 40 -17.69 9.00 2.98
N PRO A 41 -19.00 8.73 3.25
CA PRO A 41 -19.48 8.70 4.63
C PRO A 41 -18.79 7.65 5.50
N ASP A 42 -18.52 6.46 4.94
CA ASP A 42 -17.82 5.38 5.67
C ASP A 42 -16.35 5.74 5.88
N ALA A 43 -15.70 6.37 4.89
CA ALA A 43 -14.33 6.87 5.01
C ALA A 43 -14.18 7.88 6.16
N ILE A 44 -15.16 8.78 6.34
CA ILE A 44 -15.21 9.73 7.45
C ILE A 44 -15.36 9.01 8.79
N GLN A 45 -16.20 7.97 8.87
CA GLN A 45 -16.37 7.18 10.08
C GLN A 45 -15.08 6.42 10.44
N LEU A 46 -14.45 5.78 9.44
CA LEU A 46 -13.17 5.09 9.62
C LEU A 46 -12.10 6.05 10.14
N ARG A 47 -12.00 7.27 9.58
CA ARG A 47 -11.05 8.30 10.05
C ARG A 47 -11.22 8.64 11.52
N ARG A 48 -12.46 8.75 12.00
CA ARG A 48 -12.78 9.10 13.40
C ARG A 48 -12.37 8.03 14.40
N LEU A 49 -12.24 6.79 13.99
CA LEU A 49 -11.79 5.68 14.83
C LEU A 49 -10.27 5.63 15.00
N LEU A 50 -9.52 6.30 14.10
CA LEU A 50 -8.07 6.20 14.07
C LEU A 50 -7.40 7.21 15.00
N PRO A 51 -6.32 6.82 15.67
CA PRO A 51 -5.40 7.76 16.29
C PRO A 51 -4.87 8.78 15.27
N PRO A 52 -4.57 10.01 15.68
CA PRO A 52 -4.01 11.04 14.78
C PRO A 52 -2.69 10.63 14.13
N THR A 53 -1.96 9.70 14.73
CA THR A 53 -0.66 9.20 14.25
C THR A 53 -0.77 8.20 13.10
N VAL A 54 -1.98 7.68 12.83
CA VAL A 54 -2.20 6.72 11.74
C VAL A 54 -2.44 7.46 10.44
N ASP A 55 -1.61 7.15 9.44
CA ASP A 55 -1.75 7.69 8.09
C ASP A 55 -3.01 7.13 7.40
N LEU A 56 -3.75 8.00 6.72
CA LEU A 56 -4.93 7.62 5.93
C LEU A 56 -4.62 7.74 4.44
N VAL A 57 -4.54 6.59 3.76
CA VAL A 57 -4.13 6.49 2.36
C VAL A 57 -5.32 6.26 1.45
N GLY A 58 -5.66 7.20 0.59
CA GLY A 58 -6.67 7.00 -0.45
C GLY A 58 -6.09 6.29 -1.67
N VAL A 59 -6.71 5.18 -2.09
CA VAL A 59 -6.30 4.40 -3.28
C VAL A 59 -7.17 4.78 -4.47
N PHE A 60 -6.54 5.21 -5.55
CA PHE A 60 -7.18 5.70 -6.76
C PHE A 60 -6.68 4.96 -8.00
N VAL A 61 -7.57 4.73 -8.97
CA VAL A 61 -7.27 4.11 -10.25
C VAL A 61 -7.85 4.99 -11.37
N ASN A 62 -7.01 5.72 -12.06
CA ASN A 62 -7.37 6.60 -13.19
C ASN A 62 -8.46 7.64 -12.86
N HIS A 63 -8.49 8.13 -11.62
CA HIS A 63 -9.37 9.23 -11.22
C HIS A 63 -8.82 10.57 -11.73
N THR A 64 -9.73 11.53 -11.97
CA THR A 64 -9.32 12.90 -12.29
C THR A 64 -8.70 13.59 -11.05
N PRO A 65 -7.83 14.61 -11.25
CA PRO A 65 -7.27 15.38 -10.12
C PRO A 65 -8.35 15.98 -9.21
N THR A 66 -9.45 16.47 -9.80
CA THR A 66 -10.58 17.03 -9.04
C THR A 66 -11.26 15.98 -8.14
N GLN A 67 -11.45 14.75 -8.63
CA GLN A 67 -12.03 13.66 -7.82
C GLN A 67 -11.12 13.28 -6.67
N ILE A 68 -9.81 13.19 -6.91
CA ILE A 68 -8.82 12.89 -5.87
C ILE A 68 -8.79 14.01 -4.82
N ARG A 69 -8.71 15.29 -5.25
CA ARG A 69 -8.73 16.44 -4.34
C ARG A 69 -9.99 16.46 -3.46
N LYS A 70 -11.13 16.19 -4.05
CA LYS A 70 -12.39 16.10 -3.29
C LYS A 70 -12.31 15.01 -2.22
N ALA A 71 -11.85 13.81 -2.55
CA ALA A 71 -11.72 12.71 -1.59
C ALA A 71 -10.70 13.03 -0.47
N VAL A 72 -9.58 13.70 -0.81
CA VAL A 72 -8.58 14.16 0.17
C VAL A 72 -9.21 15.07 1.22
N ILE A 73 -10.01 16.06 0.77
CA ILE A 73 -10.68 17.01 1.68
C ILE A 73 -11.76 16.32 2.49
N ASP A 74 -12.66 15.59 1.82
CA ASP A 74 -13.85 15.01 2.46
C ASP A 74 -13.48 13.94 3.50
N ALA A 75 -12.50 13.09 3.21
CA ALA A 75 -12.10 11.98 4.09
C ALA A 75 -10.89 12.32 4.98
N GLY A 76 -10.25 13.47 4.80
CA GLY A 76 -9.05 13.84 5.55
C GLY A 76 -7.85 12.92 5.26
N LEU A 77 -7.63 12.60 3.97
CA LEU A 77 -6.53 11.72 3.59
C LEU A 77 -5.18 12.41 3.82
N THR A 78 -4.20 11.65 4.33
CA THR A 78 -2.81 12.12 4.52
C THR A 78 -1.92 11.78 3.33
N HIS A 79 -2.28 10.74 2.58
CA HIS A 79 -1.56 10.25 1.41
C HIS A 79 -2.53 9.89 0.29
N ILE A 80 -2.05 9.96 -0.96
CA ILE A 80 -2.73 9.41 -2.12
C ILE A 80 -1.89 8.28 -2.72
N GLN A 81 -2.53 7.17 -3.06
CA GLN A 81 -1.92 6.03 -3.74
C GLN A 81 -2.47 5.93 -5.15
N LEU A 82 -1.61 6.15 -6.15
CA LEU A 82 -1.94 6.07 -7.57
C LEU A 82 -1.69 4.65 -8.06
N HIS A 83 -2.77 3.91 -8.32
CA HIS A 83 -2.75 2.47 -8.62
C HIS A 83 -3.24 2.14 -10.03
N GLY A 84 -3.43 3.16 -10.86
CA GLY A 84 -3.81 3.04 -12.28
C GLY A 84 -2.63 3.19 -13.21
N ASN A 85 -2.92 3.75 -14.39
CA ASN A 85 -1.94 4.04 -15.43
C ASN A 85 -1.65 5.55 -15.53
N GLU A 86 -1.68 6.24 -14.39
CA GLU A 86 -1.44 7.68 -14.32
C GLU A 86 -0.01 7.98 -14.85
N PRO A 87 0.17 8.91 -15.81
CA PRO A 87 1.51 9.23 -16.33
C PRO A 87 2.33 10.00 -15.27
N PRO A 88 3.68 10.03 -15.37
CA PRO A 88 4.56 10.76 -14.45
C PRO A 88 4.14 12.21 -14.22
N ALA A 89 3.73 12.94 -15.28
CA ALA A 89 3.26 14.32 -15.18
C ALA A 89 2.03 14.48 -14.27
N PHE A 90 1.24 13.45 -14.06
CA PHE A 90 0.06 13.49 -13.21
C PHE A 90 0.40 13.86 -11.77
N LEU A 91 1.60 13.51 -11.28
CA LEU A 91 2.05 13.84 -9.94
C LEU A 91 2.14 15.35 -9.69
N GLN A 92 2.34 16.15 -10.74
CA GLN A 92 2.43 17.62 -10.62
C GLN A 92 1.15 18.25 -10.05
N HIS A 93 0.00 17.59 -10.20
CA HIS A 93 -1.26 18.05 -9.62
C HIS A 93 -1.30 17.95 -8.09
N PHE A 94 -0.33 17.29 -7.44
CA PHE A 94 -0.38 16.94 -6.02
C PHE A 94 0.96 17.17 -5.30
N SER A 95 1.70 18.21 -5.67
CA SER A 95 3.01 18.55 -5.08
C SER A 95 2.95 18.86 -3.57
N ASP A 96 1.77 19.14 -3.05
CA ASP A 96 1.45 19.41 -1.64
C ASP A 96 1.04 18.14 -0.85
N LEU A 97 0.95 16.98 -1.52
CA LEU A 97 0.52 15.72 -0.91
C LEU A 97 1.64 14.67 -0.94
N LYS A 98 1.59 13.75 -0.01
CA LYS A 98 2.44 12.55 -0.05
C LYS A 98 1.85 11.55 -1.04
N ILE A 99 2.59 11.27 -2.11
CA ILE A 99 2.16 10.39 -3.21
C ILE A 99 2.84 9.03 -3.08
N ILE A 100 2.06 7.95 -3.09
CA ILE A 100 2.54 6.58 -3.24
C ILE A 100 2.28 6.17 -4.69
N ARG A 101 3.37 5.95 -5.45
CA ARG A 101 3.33 5.44 -6.83
C ARG A 101 3.33 3.93 -6.81
N VAL A 102 2.38 3.27 -7.49
CA VAL A 102 2.30 1.82 -7.51
C VAL A 102 2.91 1.24 -8.78
N TYR A 103 3.69 0.18 -8.63
CA TYR A 103 4.22 -0.64 -9.72
C TYR A 103 3.81 -2.09 -9.52
N ARG A 104 3.39 -2.75 -10.60
CA ARG A 104 3.15 -4.19 -10.63
C ARG A 104 4.36 -4.86 -11.25
N LEU A 105 5.04 -5.68 -10.48
CA LEU A 105 6.24 -6.38 -10.92
C LEU A 105 5.88 -7.79 -11.37
N SER A 106 5.76 -7.97 -12.68
CA SER A 106 5.48 -9.28 -13.30
C SER A 106 6.75 -10.03 -13.77
N SER A 107 7.92 -9.40 -13.60
CA SER A 107 9.22 -9.98 -13.95
C SER A 107 10.28 -9.46 -12.96
N PRO A 108 11.44 -10.12 -12.83
CA PRO A 108 12.51 -9.66 -11.92
C PRO A 108 13.20 -8.37 -12.37
N SER A 109 12.82 -7.78 -13.50
CA SER A 109 13.45 -6.57 -14.02
C SER A 109 12.87 -5.31 -13.37
N LEU A 110 13.74 -4.47 -12.79
CA LEU A 110 13.40 -3.14 -12.29
C LEU A 110 13.47 -2.05 -13.37
N GLU A 111 13.78 -2.40 -14.62
CA GLU A 111 14.00 -1.43 -15.70
C GLU A 111 12.79 -0.52 -15.97
N PRO A 112 11.53 -1.01 -16.00
CA PRO A 112 10.37 -0.13 -16.15
C PRO A 112 10.23 0.89 -15.01
N ILE A 113 10.57 0.50 -13.78
CA ILE A 113 10.54 1.39 -12.62
C ILE A 113 11.63 2.46 -12.76
N LYS A 114 12.85 2.09 -13.16
CA LYS A 114 13.95 3.04 -13.40
C LYS A 114 13.57 4.10 -14.43
N GLN A 115 12.96 3.68 -15.54
CA GLN A 115 12.55 4.58 -16.62
C GLN A 115 11.47 5.56 -16.13
N ASP A 116 10.46 5.10 -15.39
CA ASP A 116 9.40 5.93 -14.84
C ASP A 116 9.97 6.93 -13.80
N LEU A 117 10.88 6.48 -12.92
CA LEU A 117 11.56 7.35 -11.96
C LEU A 117 12.43 8.41 -12.64
N ALA A 118 13.15 8.05 -13.71
CA ALA A 118 13.93 9.00 -14.51
C ALA A 118 13.04 10.05 -15.19
N ALA A 119 11.91 9.63 -15.76
CA ALA A 119 10.93 10.56 -16.35
C ALA A 119 10.37 11.53 -15.30
N MET A 120 10.05 11.05 -14.10
CA MET A 120 9.61 11.90 -12.99
C MET A 120 10.70 12.89 -12.56
N ALA A 121 11.95 12.45 -12.50
CA ALA A 121 13.08 13.32 -12.14
C ALA A 121 13.27 14.46 -13.16
N HIS A 122 13.15 14.20 -14.47
CA HIS A 122 13.16 15.22 -15.52
C HIS A 122 12.04 16.26 -15.34
N MET A 123 10.89 15.84 -14.86
CA MET A 123 9.74 16.71 -14.58
C MET A 123 9.83 17.39 -13.21
N LYS A 124 10.90 17.15 -12.45
CA LYS A 124 11.10 17.65 -11.07
C LYS A 124 9.98 17.23 -10.12
N VAL A 125 9.40 16.06 -10.31
CA VAL A 125 8.44 15.42 -9.40
C VAL A 125 9.03 14.16 -8.79
N ARG A 126 8.66 13.88 -7.55
CA ARG A 126 9.14 12.70 -6.83
C ARG A 126 8.00 12.16 -5.95
N PRO A 127 7.64 10.90 -6.04
CA PRO A 127 6.70 10.31 -5.09
C PRO A 127 7.34 10.21 -3.69
N TRP A 128 6.52 10.26 -2.66
CA TRP A 128 6.93 10.03 -1.29
C TRP A 128 7.44 8.59 -1.09
N ALA A 129 6.76 7.64 -1.75
CA ALA A 129 7.15 6.22 -1.78
C ALA A 129 6.72 5.55 -3.09
N CYS A 130 7.40 4.46 -3.41
CA CYS A 130 6.99 3.50 -4.44
C CYS A 130 6.45 2.25 -3.74
N LEU A 131 5.22 1.87 -4.06
CA LEU A 131 4.67 0.59 -3.65
C LEU A 131 4.86 -0.39 -4.80
N VAL A 132 5.56 -1.50 -4.54
CA VAL A 132 5.76 -2.55 -5.53
C VAL A 132 4.93 -3.76 -5.14
N ASP A 133 3.94 -4.07 -5.99
CA ASP A 133 3.10 -5.25 -5.89
C ASP A 133 3.81 -6.39 -6.65
N ALA A 134 4.48 -7.24 -5.88
CA ALA A 134 5.35 -8.32 -6.35
C ALA A 134 4.61 -9.67 -6.46
N TRP A 135 3.34 -9.65 -6.84
CA TRP A 135 2.52 -10.85 -7.00
C TRP A 135 2.84 -11.56 -8.32
N ASP A 136 3.19 -12.85 -8.25
CA ASP A 136 3.26 -13.72 -9.42
C ASP A 136 1.87 -14.28 -9.75
N THR A 137 1.31 -13.89 -10.91
CA THR A 137 -0.03 -14.31 -11.36
C THR A 137 -0.09 -15.76 -11.86
N ASN A 138 1.04 -16.45 -11.97
CA ASN A 138 1.12 -17.75 -12.61
C ASN A 138 1.13 -18.94 -11.65
N GLU A 139 1.16 -18.73 -10.33
CA GLU A 139 1.26 -19.84 -9.39
C GLU A 139 0.31 -19.71 -8.19
N PHE A 140 -0.79 -20.46 -8.25
CA PHE A 140 -1.56 -20.82 -7.05
C PHE A 140 -0.77 -21.85 -6.24
N GLY A 141 -0.08 -21.39 -5.20
CA GLY A 141 0.38 -22.19 -4.09
C GLY A 141 1.39 -23.32 -4.35
N GLY A 142 2.51 -23.29 -3.66
CA GLY A 142 3.28 -24.50 -3.35
C GLY A 142 4.52 -24.82 -4.16
N THR A 143 4.98 -23.97 -5.11
CA THR A 143 6.16 -24.28 -5.93
C THR A 143 7.49 -23.79 -5.36
N GLY A 144 7.48 -23.07 -4.23
CA GLY A 144 8.72 -22.58 -3.60
C GLY A 144 9.47 -21.53 -4.40
N LYS A 145 8.89 -21.01 -5.50
CA LYS A 145 9.46 -19.87 -6.20
C LYS A 145 9.03 -18.60 -5.49
N LEU A 146 9.97 -17.96 -4.85
CA LEU A 146 9.83 -16.66 -4.21
C LEU A 146 9.30 -15.67 -5.25
N ALA A 147 8.30 -14.86 -4.88
CA ALA A 147 7.99 -13.62 -5.57
C ALA A 147 9.31 -12.89 -5.87
N PRO A 148 9.41 -11.98 -6.87
CA PRO A 148 10.70 -11.39 -7.28
C PRO A 148 11.31 -10.47 -6.21
N TRP A 149 11.26 -10.89 -4.96
CA TRP A 149 11.85 -10.18 -3.80
C TRP A 149 13.35 -9.98 -3.97
N ALA A 150 14.04 -10.98 -4.55
CA ALA A 150 15.47 -10.87 -4.82
C ALA A 150 15.82 -9.66 -5.70
N ALA A 151 15.00 -9.34 -6.70
CA ALA A 151 15.21 -8.15 -7.50
C ALA A 151 15.00 -6.84 -6.71
N LEU A 152 14.07 -6.85 -5.74
CA LEU A 152 13.78 -5.69 -4.91
C LEU A 152 14.86 -5.43 -3.84
N SER A 153 15.71 -6.40 -3.52
CA SER A 153 16.88 -6.18 -2.65
C SER A 153 17.91 -5.23 -3.27
N GLU A 154 17.84 -5.01 -4.60
CA GLU A 154 18.67 -4.05 -5.33
C GLU A 154 18.07 -2.62 -5.34
N TRP A 155 17.03 -2.36 -4.54
CA TRP A 155 16.42 -1.04 -4.45
C TRP A 155 17.42 0.00 -3.95
N LYS A 156 17.63 1.06 -4.72
CA LYS A 156 18.68 2.03 -4.43
C LYS A 156 18.25 3.02 -3.37
N ALA A 157 19.19 3.39 -2.50
CA ALA A 157 18.95 4.32 -1.40
C ALA A 157 18.50 5.73 -1.88
N GLU A 158 18.94 6.16 -3.07
CA GLU A 158 18.56 7.43 -3.67
C GLU A 158 17.14 7.42 -4.28
N TRP A 159 16.53 6.24 -4.46
CA TRP A 159 15.15 6.13 -4.93
C TRP A 159 14.14 6.50 -3.83
N PRO A 160 12.86 6.75 -4.18
CA PRO A 160 11.82 6.90 -3.17
C PRO A 160 11.73 5.68 -2.24
N ARG A 161 11.17 5.86 -1.05
CA ARG A 161 10.94 4.76 -0.10
C ARG A 161 10.27 3.57 -0.77
N LEU A 162 10.74 2.35 -0.50
CA LEU A 162 10.11 1.12 -1.00
C LEU A 162 9.05 0.63 -0.02
N ILE A 163 7.83 0.45 -0.49
CA ILE A 163 6.77 -0.29 0.21
C ILE A 163 6.56 -1.60 -0.54
N LEU A 164 6.80 -2.72 0.13
CA LEU A 164 6.58 -4.05 -0.45
C LEU A 164 5.13 -4.48 -0.27
N ALA A 165 4.51 -4.91 -1.37
CA ALA A 165 3.15 -5.45 -1.40
C ALA A 165 3.09 -6.72 -2.27
N GLY A 166 1.91 -7.33 -2.36
CA GLY A 166 1.66 -8.52 -3.17
C GLY A 166 1.75 -9.81 -2.37
N GLY A 167 0.60 -10.41 -2.07
CA GLY A 167 0.50 -11.71 -1.41
C GLY A 167 1.10 -11.81 0.00
N LEU A 168 1.37 -10.69 0.67
CA LEU A 168 1.90 -10.69 2.02
C LEU A 168 0.85 -11.15 3.03
N THR A 169 1.22 -12.13 3.85
CA THR A 169 0.42 -12.74 4.92
C THR A 169 1.19 -12.70 6.24
N PRO A 170 0.57 -12.99 7.39
CA PRO A 170 1.29 -13.15 8.65
C PRO A 170 2.44 -14.16 8.58
N ASP A 171 2.29 -15.22 7.76
CA ASP A 171 3.27 -16.31 7.68
C ASP A 171 4.53 -15.96 6.87
N ASN A 172 4.41 -15.07 5.87
CA ASN A 172 5.51 -14.79 4.94
C ASN A 172 6.12 -13.37 5.09
N VAL A 173 5.43 -12.45 5.75
CA VAL A 173 5.88 -11.04 5.84
C VAL A 173 7.26 -10.90 6.51
N GLY A 174 7.56 -11.73 7.50
CA GLY A 174 8.86 -11.71 8.17
C GLY A 174 10.01 -12.07 7.24
N GLU A 175 9.83 -13.08 6.38
CA GLU A 175 10.81 -13.47 5.35
C GLU A 175 10.94 -12.39 4.29
N ALA A 176 9.83 -11.85 3.81
CA ALA A 176 9.78 -10.77 2.84
C ALA A 176 10.58 -9.54 3.31
N ILE A 177 10.42 -9.14 4.57
CA ILE A 177 11.15 -8.01 5.17
C ILE A 177 12.65 -8.30 5.24
N ARG A 178 13.06 -9.50 5.70
CA ARG A 178 14.50 -9.86 5.78
C ARG A 178 15.16 -9.89 4.41
N THR A 179 14.44 -10.33 3.38
CA THR A 179 14.97 -10.44 2.01
C THR A 179 15.07 -9.10 1.33
N VAL A 180 14.02 -8.27 1.40
CA VAL A 180 13.89 -7.02 0.61
C VAL A 180 14.40 -5.80 1.38
N ARG A 181 14.32 -5.80 2.71
CA ARG A 181 14.62 -4.65 3.60
C ARG A 181 13.88 -3.39 3.18
N PRO A 182 12.55 -3.44 2.98
CA PRO A 182 11.79 -2.29 2.53
C PRO A 182 11.63 -1.26 3.66
N PHE A 183 11.28 -0.02 3.30
CA PHE A 183 10.84 0.99 4.26
C PHE A 183 9.55 0.55 4.96
N GLY A 184 8.64 -0.09 4.24
CA GLY A 184 7.36 -0.55 4.76
C GLY A 184 6.78 -1.72 3.98
N VAL A 185 5.72 -2.30 4.55
CA VAL A 185 4.95 -3.40 3.95
C VAL A 185 3.48 -3.03 3.86
N ASP A 186 2.80 -3.55 2.84
CA ASP A 186 1.37 -3.35 2.62
C ASP A 186 0.68 -4.69 2.34
N THR A 187 -0.42 -4.95 3.03
CA THR A 187 -1.26 -6.12 2.76
C THR A 187 -2.72 -5.73 2.63
N ALA A 188 -3.46 -6.49 1.84
CA ALA A 188 -4.90 -6.40 1.72
C ALA A 188 -5.56 -7.76 1.94
N SER A 189 -5.45 -8.67 0.98
CA SER A 189 -6.07 -10.00 1.03
C SER A 189 -5.43 -10.93 2.06
N GLY A 190 -4.16 -10.73 2.40
CA GLY A 190 -3.44 -11.58 3.36
C GLY A 190 -3.96 -11.52 4.80
N VAL A 191 -4.87 -10.59 5.09
CA VAL A 191 -5.54 -10.43 6.39
C VAL A 191 -7.07 -10.43 6.24
N GLU A 192 -7.59 -11.09 5.20
CA GLU A 192 -9.03 -11.21 4.92
C GLU A 192 -9.50 -12.65 5.16
N VAL A 193 -10.70 -12.81 5.73
CA VAL A 193 -11.41 -14.10 5.82
C VAL A 193 -12.15 -14.41 4.54
N GLU A 194 -12.61 -13.38 3.87
CA GLU A 194 -13.19 -13.43 2.54
C GLU A 194 -12.90 -12.11 1.82
N ARG A 195 -13.03 -12.09 0.51
CA ARG A 195 -12.65 -10.95 -0.31
C ARG A 195 -13.38 -9.66 0.11
N GLY A 196 -12.62 -8.70 0.63
CA GLY A 196 -13.11 -7.41 1.11
C GLY A 196 -13.49 -7.37 2.60
N ARG A 197 -13.37 -8.50 3.34
CA ARG A 197 -13.66 -8.55 4.78
C ARG A 197 -12.41 -8.93 5.58
N LYS A 198 -11.92 -8.01 6.38
CA LYS A 198 -10.74 -8.22 7.25
C LYS A 198 -11.06 -9.15 8.42
N SER A 199 -10.03 -9.90 8.89
CA SER A 199 -10.03 -10.57 10.18
C SER A 199 -9.24 -9.74 11.19
N PRO A 200 -9.82 -9.33 12.29
CA PRO A 200 -9.10 -8.66 13.38
C PRO A 200 -7.89 -9.45 13.86
N GLU A 201 -8.02 -10.78 13.98
CA GLU A 201 -6.96 -11.68 14.41
C GLU A 201 -5.80 -11.71 13.41
N LEU A 202 -6.09 -11.87 12.10
CA LEU A 202 -5.06 -11.88 11.06
C LEU A 202 -4.36 -10.51 10.95
N VAL A 203 -5.08 -9.40 11.16
CA VAL A 203 -4.48 -8.06 11.25
C VAL A 203 -3.48 -8.00 12.39
N GLY A 204 -3.85 -8.44 13.61
CA GLY A 204 -2.95 -8.49 14.76
C GLY A 204 -1.73 -9.37 14.52
N GLN A 205 -1.92 -10.57 13.95
CA GLN A 205 -0.84 -11.49 13.59
C GLN A 205 0.12 -10.88 12.58
N PHE A 206 -0.40 -10.21 11.53
CA PHE A 206 0.42 -9.55 10.52
C PHE A 206 1.27 -8.41 11.13
N LEU A 207 0.64 -7.56 11.95
CA LEU A 207 1.34 -6.47 12.64
C LEU A 207 2.46 -6.99 13.53
N THR A 208 2.20 -8.06 14.28
CA THR A 208 3.18 -8.72 15.14
C THR A 208 4.34 -9.29 14.33
N ALA A 209 4.05 -10.05 13.28
CA ALA A 209 5.06 -10.67 12.44
C ALA A 209 5.94 -9.65 11.71
N ALA A 210 5.33 -8.57 11.18
CA ALA A 210 6.06 -7.50 10.50
C ALA A 210 6.98 -6.71 11.45
N ARG A 211 6.57 -6.51 12.70
CA ARG A 211 7.34 -5.76 13.72
C ARG A 211 8.36 -6.60 14.46
N ALA A 212 8.26 -7.92 14.41
CA ALA A 212 9.23 -8.83 15.03
C ALA A 212 10.60 -8.85 14.31
N VAL A 213 10.66 -8.37 13.05
CA VAL A 213 11.92 -8.27 12.32
C VAL A 213 12.65 -6.99 12.75
N PRO A 214 13.88 -7.09 13.33
CA PRO A 214 14.65 -5.92 13.74
C PRO A 214 14.88 -4.96 12.57
N ALA A 215 14.81 -3.66 12.85
CA ALA A 215 15.34 -2.65 11.93
C ALA A 215 16.89 -2.69 12.07
N GLU A 216 17.56 -3.06 10.99
CA GLU A 216 19.03 -2.94 10.90
C GLU A 216 19.45 -1.49 10.66
#